data_fffa5887ed6c44b91efe2d5c664af79c
#
_entry.id   fffa5887ed6c44b91efe2d5c664af79c
#
_cell.length_a   1.000
_cell.length_b   1.000
_cell.length_c   1.000
_cell.angle_alpha   90.00
_cell.angle_beta   90.00
_cell.angle_gamma   90.00
#
_symmetry.space_group_name_H-M   'P 1'
#
loop_
_entity.id
_entity.type
_entity.pdbx_description
1 polymer ?
#
loop_
_entity_poly.entity_id
_entity_poly.type
_entity_poly.pdbx_seq_one_letter_code
_entity_poly.pdbx_strand_id
1 'polypeptide(L)'
;VKSFIHVGQDSPLLDTPVTLRAGNLPPGGVFTLKATMYDNFGSKWASSAEYRADSHGEIDLSVAEPLSGTYSTPDATGLFWSMTPIPDAKRRERTPLKALETELTLMTEGQVLASVSVSRQLVAPGIARLPVCEADVVGTFFYHPGNGLQPTIIVLGGSEGGLRESTAALLASRGYNALALAYFGLEGLPPELVNIPVETVGKAIEWLQDQPDVDITNLGIVGTSKGGELALLSASYFPAIKAVAAFVPSGVVFPGLGRTTGSSWQVNGNPLPFAYGNVPNDVTAQIQLAKQQGTPISWRDTYRHWAAGETSAEIPVEQIRGPILLLSGGDDRLWPADWLAERVIARLKKHQHPFEAVHICYPDAGHSIGVPGMPTSRSAVSSFDNGMTLALGGTPKANAAAQYLAWHEMLRFFDKHLGQNSKNRMDEQGKGVDTHATGNSKM
;
A
#
# COMPACT_ATOMS: atom_id res chain seq x y z
N VAL A 1 -14.90 -40.11 3.75
CA VAL A 1 -15.07 -38.75 3.17
C VAL A 1 -13.67 -38.15 2.98
N LYS A 2 -13.38 -37.52 1.84
CA LYS A 2 -12.05 -36.97 1.51
C LYS A 2 -11.83 -35.65 2.25
N SER A 3 -10.65 -35.44 2.83
CA SER A 3 -10.27 -34.13 3.42
C SER A 3 -10.33 -33.03 2.38
N PHE A 4 -10.63 -31.78 2.81
CA PHE A 4 -10.77 -30.64 1.91
C PHE A 4 -10.14 -29.37 2.50
N ILE A 5 -9.86 -28.40 1.63
CA ILE A 5 -9.63 -27.00 1.96
C ILE A 5 -10.77 -26.22 1.33
N HIS A 6 -11.45 -25.40 2.13
CA HIS A 6 -12.49 -24.47 1.69
C HIS A 6 -11.95 -23.05 1.72
N VAL A 7 -12.21 -22.31 0.65
CA VAL A 7 -11.90 -20.90 0.50
C VAL A 7 -13.22 -20.14 0.41
N GLY A 8 -13.43 -19.17 1.28
CA GLY A 8 -14.74 -18.51 1.44
C GLY A 8 -15.18 -17.64 0.25
N GLN A 9 -14.31 -17.35 -0.69
CA GLN A 9 -14.63 -16.58 -1.91
C GLN A 9 -13.81 -17.09 -3.09
N ASP A 10 -14.47 -17.24 -4.24
CA ASP A 10 -13.81 -17.51 -5.51
C ASP A 10 -13.28 -16.18 -6.10
N SER A 11 -11.98 -16.12 -6.37
CA SER A 11 -11.32 -14.99 -7.05
C SER A 11 -11.60 -13.58 -6.44
N PRO A 12 -11.40 -13.37 -5.12
CA PRO A 12 -11.59 -12.05 -4.51
C PRO A 12 -10.55 -11.04 -5.03
N LEU A 13 -10.87 -9.74 -4.90
CA LEU A 13 -9.86 -8.70 -5.05
C LEU A 13 -8.79 -8.85 -3.96
N LEU A 14 -7.56 -8.43 -4.26
CA LEU A 14 -6.42 -8.58 -3.35
C LEU A 14 -6.63 -7.92 -1.99
N ASP A 15 -7.37 -6.82 -1.96
CA ASP A 15 -7.73 -6.06 -0.76
C ASP A 15 -8.97 -6.62 -0.01
N THR A 16 -9.53 -7.74 -0.46
CA THR A 16 -10.66 -8.41 0.19
C THR A 16 -10.12 -9.56 1.06
N PRO A 17 -10.51 -9.64 2.35
CA PRO A 17 -10.10 -10.73 3.21
C PRO A 17 -10.59 -12.08 2.69
N VAL A 18 -9.76 -13.10 2.82
CA VAL A 18 -10.08 -14.48 2.44
C VAL A 18 -10.20 -15.32 3.70
N THR A 19 -11.29 -16.08 3.83
CA THR A 19 -11.44 -17.08 4.91
C THR A 19 -10.96 -18.45 4.43
N LEU A 20 -10.26 -19.16 5.29
CA LEU A 20 -9.71 -20.49 5.00
C LEU A 20 -10.13 -21.48 6.08
N ARG A 21 -10.65 -22.63 5.64
CA ARG A 21 -11.00 -23.76 6.51
C ARG A 21 -10.51 -25.08 5.91
N ALA A 22 -10.07 -25.99 6.74
CA ALA A 22 -9.84 -27.37 6.35
C ALA A 22 -10.78 -28.29 7.14
N GLY A 23 -11.24 -29.39 6.54
CA GLY A 23 -12.20 -30.27 7.20
C GLY A 23 -12.13 -31.72 6.75
N ASN A 24 -12.99 -32.53 7.36
CA ASN A 24 -12.97 -34.00 7.28
C ASN A 24 -11.65 -34.60 7.75
N LEU A 25 -11.16 -34.10 8.87
CA LEU A 25 -9.91 -34.51 9.48
C LEU A 25 -10.17 -35.40 10.71
N PRO A 26 -9.28 -36.31 11.07
CA PRO A 26 -9.31 -36.96 12.38
C PRO A 26 -9.31 -35.91 13.51
N PRO A 27 -10.32 -35.92 14.40
CA PRO A 27 -10.36 -35.03 15.54
C PRO A 27 -9.09 -35.10 16.38
N GLY A 28 -8.54 -33.97 16.78
CA GLY A 28 -7.30 -33.87 17.55
C GLY A 28 -6.03 -34.17 16.79
N GLY A 29 -6.11 -34.60 15.52
CA GLY A 29 -4.95 -34.81 14.63
C GLY A 29 -4.20 -33.53 14.32
N VAL A 30 -2.92 -33.62 14.01
CA VAL A 30 -2.07 -32.50 13.64
C VAL A 30 -1.84 -32.48 12.12
N PHE A 31 -2.03 -31.31 11.51
CA PHE A 31 -1.96 -31.11 10.07
C PHE A 31 -1.17 -29.86 9.74
N THR A 32 -0.46 -29.89 8.63
CA THR A 32 0.26 -28.73 8.09
C THR A 32 -0.53 -28.12 6.92
N LEU A 33 -0.83 -26.84 7.00
CA LEU A 33 -1.26 -26.05 5.85
C LEU A 33 -0.07 -25.28 5.30
N LYS A 34 0.14 -25.39 3.98
CA LYS A 34 1.21 -24.77 3.22
C LYS A 34 0.62 -23.85 2.16
N ALA A 35 1.23 -22.70 1.95
CA ALA A 35 0.88 -21.81 0.84
C ALA A 35 2.11 -21.49 0.01
N THR A 36 1.97 -21.49 -1.33
CA THR A 36 3.02 -21.07 -2.26
C THR A 36 2.45 -20.19 -3.35
N MET A 37 3.17 -19.15 -3.73
CA MET A 37 2.80 -18.29 -4.85
C MET A 37 4.03 -17.72 -5.56
N TYR A 38 3.79 -17.15 -6.75
CA TYR A 38 4.73 -16.22 -7.38
C TYR A 38 4.15 -14.82 -7.33
N ASP A 39 4.97 -13.85 -6.92
CA ASP A 39 4.58 -12.44 -7.00
C ASP A 39 4.65 -11.93 -8.46
N ASN A 40 4.14 -10.73 -8.70
CA ASN A 40 4.13 -10.13 -10.03
C ASN A 40 5.53 -9.71 -10.54
N PHE A 41 6.55 -9.79 -9.68
CA PHE A 41 7.96 -9.62 -10.05
C PHE A 41 8.65 -10.96 -10.38
N GLY A 42 7.91 -12.06 -10.29
CA GLY A 42 8.39 -13.41 -10.60
C GLY A 42 9.14 -14.10 -9.48
N SER A 43 9.17 -13.56 -8.28
CA SER A 43 9.78 -14.21 -7.12
C SER A 43 8.82 -15.24 -6.51
N LYS A 44 9.36 -16.39 -6.08
CA LYS A 44 8.57 -17.44 -5.42
C LYS A 44 8.57 -17.23 -3.92
N TRP A 45 7.37 -17.39 -3.32
CA TRP A 45 7.12 -17.20 -1.89
C TRP A 45 6.45 -18.44 -1.30
N ALA A 46 6.68 -18.70 -0.03
CA ALA A 46 6.01 -19.76 0.71
C ALA A 46 5.80 -19.42 2.17
N SER A 47 4.75 -20.00 2.74
CA SER A 47 4.46 -20.03 4.17
C SER A 47 3.94 -21.40 4.58
N SER A 48 3.93 -21.68 5.88
CA SER A 48 3.29 -22.88 6.42
C SER A 48 2.94 -22.66 7.88
N ALA A 49 1.92 -23.39 8.34
CA ALA A 49 1.58 -23.47 9.75
C ALA A 49 0.99 -24.85 10.08
N GLU A 50 1.29 -25.33 11.28
CA GLU A 50 0.72 -26.56 11.81
C GLU A 50 -0.45 -26.24 12.71
N TYR A 51 -1.50 -27.06 12.62
CA TYR A 51 -2.72 -26.91 13.42
C TYR A 51 -3.20 -28.25 13.96
N ARG A 52 -3.92 -28.18 15.07
CA ARG A 52 -4.69 -29.31 15.59
C ARG A 52 -6.13 -29.18 15.15
N ALA A 53 -6.67 -30.22 14.51
CA ALA A 53 -8.10 -30.27 14.20
C ALA A 53 -8.92 -30.30 15.48
N ASP A 54 -10.05 -29.62 15.49
CA ASP A 54 -10.99 -29.57 16.61
C ASP A 54 -11.73 -30.91 16.81
N SER A 55 -12.70 -30.93 17.74
CA SER A 55 -13.53 -32.11 18.03
C SER A 55 -14.45 -32.55 16.86
N HIS A 56 -14.67 -31.65 15.88
CA HIS A 56 -15.45 -31.90 14.67
C HIS A 56 -14.58 -32.29 13.47
N GLY A 57 -13.26 -32.32 13.65
CA GLY A 57 -12.31 -32.58 12.56
C GLY A 57 -12.16 -31.38 11.60
N GLU A 58 -12.25 -30.17 12.13
CA GLU A 58 -12.13 -28.94 11.38
C GLU A 58 -10.97 -28.07 11.89
N ILE A 59 -10.43 -27.23 10.99
CA ILE A 59 -9.44 -26.17 11.25
C ILE A 59 -9.98 -24.90 10.59
N ASP A 60 -10.41 -23.91 11.39
CA ASP A 60 -10.76 -22.57 10.91
C ASP A 60 -9.61 -21.62 11.27
N LEU A 61 -8.89 -21.10 10.27
CA LEU A 61 -7.70 -20.29 10.48
C LEU A 61 -7.99 -18.96 11.19
N SER A 62 -9.24 -18.51 11.20
CA SER A 62 -9.63 -17.28 11.89
C SER A 62 -9.61 -17.41 13.42
N VAL A 63 -9.73 -18.63 13.93
CA VAL A 63 -9.82 -18.92 15.36
C VAL A 63 -8.84 -20.01 15.83
N ALA A 64 -8.36 -20.87 14.93
CA ALA A 64 -7.42 -21.93 15.26
C ALA A 64 -6.03 -21.34 15.54
N GLU A 65 -5.45 -21.65 16.69
CA GLU A 65 -4.10 -21.25 17.06
C GLU A 65 -3.07 -22.15 16.34
N PRO A 66 -2.11 -21.56 15.58
CA PRO A 66 -1.02 -22.34 15.01
C PRO A 66 -0.14 -22.95 16.10
N LEU A 67 0.15 -24.24 16.00
CA LEU A 67 1.11 -24.94 16.87
C LEU A 67 2.56 -24.54 16.57
N SER A 68 2.83 -24.32 15.29
CA SER A 68 4.13 -23.87 14.75
C SER A 68 3.93 -23.28 13.36
N GLY A 69 4.95 -22.58 12.83
CA GLY A 69 4.94 -22.12 11.44
C GLY A 69 5.50 -20.72 11.23
N THR A 70 5.11 -20.09 10.13
CA THR A 70 5.56 -18.75 9.75
C THR A 70 4.83 -17.63 10.49
N TYR A 71 3.79 -17.96 11.24
CA TYR A 71 3.07 -17.09 12.17
C TYR A 71 2.50 -17.91 13.34
N SER A 72 2.11 -17.24 14.44
CA SER A 72 1.85 -17.87 15.73
C SER A 72 0.53 -17.45 16.41
N THR A 73 -0.35 -16.75 15.70
CA THR A 73 -1.65 -16.31 16.25
C THR A 73 -2.77 -16.61 15.27
N PRO A 74 -4.01 -16.84 15.71
CA PRO A 74 -5.15 -17.03 14.83
C PRO A 74 -5.25 -15.86 13.83
N ASP A 75 -5.29 -16.18 12.53
CA ASP A 75 -5.40 -15.20 11.46
C ASP A 75 -5.82 -15.88 10.16
N ALA A 76 -7.00 -15.55 9.63
CA ALA A 76 -7.51 -16.10 8.37
C ALA A 76 -6.59 -15.82 7.17
N THR A 77 -5.80 -14.73 7.24
CA THR A 77 -4.88 -14.31 6.18
C THR A 77 -3.41 -14.63 6.47
N GLY A 78 -3.14 -15.28 7.59
CA GLY A 78 -1.80 -15.56 8.10
C GLY A 78 -0.88 -16.22 7.07
N LEU A 79 -1.40 -17.20 6.33
CA LEU A 79 -0.66 -17.89 5.28
C LEU A 79 -0.27 -16.99 4.09
N PHE A 80 -0.94 -15.84 3.87
CA PHE A 80 -0.61 -14.94 2.78
C PHE A 80 0.45 -13.91 3.20
N TRP A 81 0.25 -13.21 4.31
CA TRP A 81 1.17 -12.17 4.72
C TRP A 81 2.49 -12.69 5.31
N SER A 82 2.48 -13.89 5.92
CA SER A 82 3.67 -14.47 6.54
C SER A 82 4.63 -15.19 5.57
N MET A 83 4.29 -15.22 4.28
CA MET A 83 5.15 -15.83 3.28
C MET A 83 6.55 -15.21 3.29
N THR A 84 7.56 -16.06 3.15
CA THR A 84 8.96 -15.67 2.95
C THR A 84 9.41 -16.02 1.53
N PRO A 85 10.33 -15.23 0.93
CA PRO A 85 10.88 -15.58 -0.38
C PRO A 85 11.66 -16.89 -0.30
N ILE A 86 11.50 -17.74 -1.31
CA ILE A 86 12.30 -18.96 -1.43
C ILE A 86 13.60 -18.59 -2.15
N PRO A 87 14.75 -18.64 -1.47
CA PRO A 87 16.04 -18.41 -2.11
C PRO A 87 16.24 -19.41 -3.26
N ASP A 88 16.94 -19.01 -4.31
CA ASP A 88 17.35 -19.86 -5.44
C ASP A 88 16.19 -20.48 -6.25
N ALA A 89 14.94 -20.15 -5.95
CA ALA A 89 13.82 -20.56 -6.77
C ALA A 89 13.92 -19.89 -8.15
N LYS A 90 13.67 -20.67 -9.21
CA LYS A 90 13.62 -20.12 -10.57
C LYS A 90 12.58 -19.01 -10.64
N ARG A 91 13.02 -17.81 -10.98
CA ARG A 91 12.13 -16.68 -11.19
C ARG A 91 11.28 -16.90 -12.44
N ARG A 92 10.05 -16.41 -12.40
CA ARG A 92 9.16 -16.32 -13.56
C ARG A 92 9.27 -14.94 -14.22
N GLU A 93 8.73 -14.84 -15.42
CA GLU A 93 8.55 -13.54 -16.07
C GLU A 93 7.66 -12.62 -15.24
N ARG A 94 7.98 -11.32 -15.26
CA ARG A 94 7.16 -10.30 -14.62
C ARG A 94 5.79 -10.21 -15.30
N THR A 95 4.73 -10.31 -14.53
CA THR A 95 3.34 -10.26 -15.01
C THR A 95 2.55 -9.18 -14.27
N PRO A 96 2.71 -7.91 -14.64
CA PRO A 96 1.97 -6.81 -14.00
C PRO A 96 0.46 -7.09 -14.08
N LEU A 97 -0.25 -6.82 -12.97
CA LEU A 97 -1.71 -6.92 -12.85
C LEU A 97 -2.33 -8.31 -13.09
N LYS A 98 -1.52 -9.34 -13.30
CA LYS A 98 -2.05 -10.72 -13.30
C LYS A 98 -2.47 -11.11 -11.89
N ALA A 99 -3.59 -11.84 -11.80
CA ALA A 99 -4.04 -12.41 -10.53
C ALA A 99 -2.93 -13.19 -9.83
N LEU A 100 -2.87 -13.07 -8.50
CA LEU A 100 -1.92 -13.80 -7.67
C LEU A 100 -2.49 -15.19 -7.35
N GLU A 101 -1.97 -16.19 -8.05
CA GLU A 101 -2.33 -17.58 -7.82
C GLU A 101 -1.56 -18.14 -6.63
N THR A 102 -2.30 -18.48 -5.57
CA THR A 102 -1.73 -19.12 -4.37
C THR A 102 -2.20 -20.55 -4.29
N GLU A 103 -1.26 -21.50 -4.33
CA GLU A 103 -1.53 -22.91 -4.07
C GLU A 103 -1.52 -23.17 -2.56
N LEU A 104 -2.63 -23.68 -2.04
CA LEU A 104 -2.80 -24.12 -0.66
C LEU A 104 -2.78 -25.66 -0.63
N THR A 105 -1.99 -26.24 0.27
CA THR A 105 -1.84 -27.69 0.42
C THR A 105 -2.00 -28.06 1.88
N LEU A 106 -2.90 -29.02 2.15
CA LEU A 106 -3.11 -29.65 3.45
C LEU A 106 -2.34 -30.97 3.49
N MET A 107 -1.56 -31.17 4.52
CA MET A 107 -0.66 -32.30 4.65
C MET A 107 -0.69 -32.90 6.07
N THR A 108 -0.37 -34.20 6.17
CA THR A 108 -0.02 -34.87 7.42
C THR A 108 1.11 -35.86 7.15
N GLU A 109 2.11 -35.92 8.04
CA GLU A 109 3.26 -36.83 7.93
C GLU A 109 3.91 -36.88 6.52
N GLY A 110 3.98 -35.70 5.85
CA GLY A 110 4.53 -35.56 4.50
C GLY A 110 3.58 -35.97 3.36
N GLN A 111 2.39 -36.51 3.65
CA GLN A 111 1.40 -36.85 2.64
C GLN A 111 0.44 -35.67 2.37
N VAL A 112 0.15 -35.42 1.10
CA VAL A 112 -0.84 -34.44 0.67
C VAL A 112 -2.24 -35.04 0.77
N LEU A 113 -3.12 -34.42 1.55
CA LEU A 113 -4.51 -34.81 1.71
C LEU A 113 -5.44 -34.04 0.77
N ALA A 114 -5.18 -32.75 0.58
CA ALA A 114 -5.94 -31.86 -0.30
C ALA A 114 -5.07 -30.73 -0.81
N SER A 115 -5.42 -30.19 -1.98
CA SER A 115 -4.85 -28.95 -2.53
C SER A 115 -5.94 -28.15 -3.20
N VAL A 116 -5.83 -26.82 -3.13
CA VAL A 116 -6.70 -25.85 -3.82
C VAL A 116 -5.88 -24.65 -4.26
N SER A 117 -6.23 -24.03 -5.39
CA SER A 117 -5.66 -22.75 -5.82
C SER A 117 -6.62 -21.61 -5.49
N VAL A 118 -6.07 -20.53 -4.96
CA VAL A 118 -6.77 -19.28 -4.68
C VAL A 118 -6.25 -18.22 -5.62
N SER A 119 -7.15 -17.67 -6.47
CA SER A 119 -6.82 -16.61 -7.41
C SER A 119 -7.25 -15.26 -6.81
N ARG A 120 -6.29 -14.40 -6.44
CA ARG A 120 -6.59 -13.06 -5.90
C ARG A 120 -6.35 -12.00 -6.96
N GLN A 121 -7.41 -11.28 -7.33
CA GLN A 121 -7.44 -10.35 -8.44
C GLN A 121 -6.84 -9.00 -8.05
N LEU A 122 -6.05 -8.39 -8.95
CA LEU A 122 -5.54 -7.02 -8.80
C LEU A 122 -6.44 -5.99 -9.48
N VAL A 123 -7.34 -6.44 -10.32
CA VAL A 123 -8.28 -5.60 -11.06
C VAL A 123 -9.61 -6.34 -11.23
N ALA A 124 -10.72 -5.65 -10.99
CA ALA A 124 -12.06 -6.19 -11.21
C ALA A 124 -12.39 -6.32 -12.72
N PRO A 125 -13.26 -7.26 -13.08
CA PRO A 125 -13.80 -7.29 -14.45
C PRO A 125 -14.44 -5.95 -14.85
N GLY A 126 -14.28 -5.56 -16.12
CA GLY A 126 -14.86 -4.34 -16.68
C GLY A 126 -14.02 -3.07 -16.51
N ILE A 127 -12.95 -3.11 -15.73
CA ILE A 127 -12.00 -1.99 -15.65
C ILE A 127 -11.13 -1.96 -16.90
N ALA A 128 -11.13 -0.83 -17.59
CA ALA A 128 -10.22 -0.56 -18.70
C ALA A 128 -8.86 -0.07 -18.20
N ARG A 129 -7.80 -0.43 -18.94
CA ARG A 129 -6.42 -0.01 -18.70
C ARG A 129 -5.93 0.71 -19.94
N LEU A 130 -5.65 2.00 -19.81
CA LEU A 130 -5.14 2.86 -20.89
C LEU A 130 -3.72 3.33 -20.54
N PRO A 131 -2.66 2.83 -21.20
CA PRO A 131 -1.34 3.42 -21.12
C PRO A 131 -1.35 4.85 -21.66
N VAL A 132 -0.71 5.77 -20.94
CA VAL A 132 -0.61 7.18 -21.29
C VAL A 132 0.86 7.54 -21.49
N CYS A 133 1.19 8.08 -22.68
CA CYS A 133 2.50 8.59 -23.01
C CYS A 133 2.32 9.78 -23.98
N GLU A 134 1.67 10.83 -23.50
CA GLU A 134 1.32 12.01 -24.29
C GLU A 134 1.25 13.25 -23.41
N ALA A 135 1.36 14.43 -24.01
CA ALA A 135 1.30 15.73 -23.31
C ALA A 135 2.25 15.81 -22.10
N ASP A 136 3.44 15.16 -22.19
CA ASP A 136 4.41 15.04 -21.09
C ASP A 136 3.89 14.26 -19.85
N VAL A 137 2.83 13.48 -20.03
CA VAL A 137 2.29 12.56 -19.03
C VAL A 137 2.72 11.13 -19.36
N VAL A 138 3.40 10.47 -18.43
CA VAL A 138 3.74 9.05 -18.52
C VAL A 138 3.01 8.32 -17.41
N GLY A 139 2.08 7.44 -17.78
CA GLY A 139 1.21 6.82 -16.78
C GLY A 139 0.41 5.65 -17.30
N THR A 140 -0.49 5.18 -16.45
CA THR A 140 -1.55 4.24 -16.83
C THR A 140 -2.84 4.67 -16.16
N PHE A 141 -3.87 4.91 -16.97
CA PHE A 141 -5.20 5.29 -16.53
C PHE A 141 -6.11 4.07 -16.46
N PHE A 142 -6.74 3.89 -15.30
CA PHE A 142 -7.72 2.84 -15.03
C PHE A 142 -9.07 3.47 -14.81
N TYR A 143 -10.09 3.00 -15.52
CA TYR A 143 -11.44 3.56 -15.46
C TYR A 143 -12.49 2.50 -15.82
N HIS A 144 -13.74 2.77 -15.48
CA HIS A 144 -14.87 1.92 -15.87
C HIS A 144 -15.63 2.56 -17.03
N PRO A 145 -15.46 2.07 -18.27
CA PRO A 145 -16.13 2.65 -19.44
C PRO A 145 -17.64 2.67 -19.27
N GLY A 146 -18.26 3.83 -19.55
CA GLY A 146 -19.71 3.97 -19.56
C GLY A 146 -20.39 4.19 -18.21
N ASN A 147 -19.63 4.29 -17.11
CA ASN A 147 -20.19 4.64 -15.80
C ASN A 147 -20.45 6.16 -15.62
N GLY A 148 -20.16 6.96 -16.65
CA GLY A 148 -20.23 8.42 -16.58
C GLY A 148 -19.10 9.02 -15.73
N LEU A 149 -19.25 10.29 -15.34
CA LEU A 149 -18.25 11.02 -14.58
C LEU A 149 -18.01 10.36 -13.20
N GLN A 150 -16.77 9.95 -12.95
CA GLN A 150 -16.34 9.38 -11.68
C GLN A 150 -15.27 10.23 -11.01
N PRO A 151 -15.25 10.30 -9.66
CA PRO A 151 -14.12 10.85 -8.90
C PRO A 151 -12.82 10.17 -9.34
N THR A 152 -11.76 10.97 -9.44
CA THR A 152 -10.50 10.48 -9.99
C THR A 152 -9.36 10.65 -9.00
N ILE A 153 -8.48 9.66 -8.90
CA ILE A 153 -7.34 9.66 -7.97
C ILE A 153 -6.03 9.55 -8.76
N ILE A 154 -5.12 10.51 -8.57
CA ILE A 154 -3.74 10.40 -9.03
C ILE A 154 -2.97 9.56 -8.02
N VAL A 155 -2.25 8.54 -8.49
CA VAL A 155 -1.49 7.58 -7.68
C VAL A 155 0.00 7.75 -7.95
N LEU A 156 0.76 8.12 -6.92
CA LEU A 156 2.19 8.36 -6.99
C LEU A 156 2.98 7.24 -6.28
N GLY A 157 4.00 6.72 -6.95
CA GLY A 157 4.98 5.79 -6.37
C GLY A 157 5.97 6.49 -5.43
N GLY A 158 6.81 5.71 -4.77
CA GLY A 158 7.91 6.20 -3.93
C GLY A 158 9.23 6.32 -4.68
N SER A 159 10.32 6.14 -3.95
CA SER A 159 11.69 6.25 -4.46
C SER A 159 12.12 5.13 -5.41
N GLU A 160 11.31 4.11 -5.58
CA GLU A 160 11.55 3.03 -6.55
C GLU A 160 11.26 3.44 -8.01
N GLY A 161 10.59 4.57 -8.22
CA GLY A 161 10.17 5.02 -9.55
C GLY A 161 9.09 4.16 -10.20
N GLY A 162 8.82 4.43 -11.47
CA GLY A 162 7.85 3.67 -12.28
C GLY A 162 6.39 3.91 -11.88
N LEU A 163 5.54 2.91 -12.11
CA LEU A 163 4.09 3.02 -11.98
C LEU A 163 3.53 2.14 -10.86
N ARG A 164 2.66 2.70 -10.02
CA ARG A 164 1.89 1.97 -9.01
C ARG A 164 0.57 1.45 -9.60
N GLU A 165 0.65 0.69 -10.67
CA GLU A 165 -0.52 0.19 -11.38
C GLU A 165 -1.45 -0.67 -10.51
N SER A 166 -0.91 -1.49 -9.61
CA SER A 166 -1.73 -2.33 -8.70
C SER A 166 -2.61 -1.48 -7.78
N THR A 167 -2.08 -0.38 -7.25
CA THR A 167 -2.84 0.56 -6.42
C THR A 167 -3.94 1.23 -7.23
N ALA A 168 -3.62 1.73 -8.44
CA ALA A 168 -4.58 2.40 -9.31
C ALA A 168 -5.67 1.43 -9.79
N ALA A 169 -5.32 0.20 -10.15
CA ALA A 169 -6.26 -0.83 -10.58
C ALA A 169 -7.25 -1.23 -9.46
N LEU A 170 -6.77 -1.35 -8.21
CA LEU A 170 -7.62 -1.62 -7.05
C LEU A 170 -8.53 -0.43 -6.72
N LEU A 171 -8.05 0.81 -6.82
CA LEU A 171 -8.89 2.00 -6.66
C LEU A 171 -9.97 2.05 -7.74
N ALA A 172 -9.62 1.76 -9.00
CA ALA A 172 -10.61 1.67 -10.08
C ALA A 172 -11.63 0.56 -9.81
N SER A 173 -11.20 -0.58 -9.28
CA SER A 173 -12.07 -1.68 -8.86
C SER A 173 -13.00 -1.32 -7.68
N ARG A 174 -12.73 -0.21 -6.99
CA ARG A 174 -13.54 0.34 -5.90
C ARG A 174 -14.40 1.54 -6.33
N GLY A 175 -14.47 1.82 -7.65
CA GLY A 175 -15.40 2.79 -8.23
C GLY A 175 -14.81 4.19 -8.47
N TYR A 176 -13.50 4.35 -8.42
CA TYR A 176 -12.82 5.56 -8.83
C TYR A 176 -12.26 5.42 -10.25
N ASN A 177 -12.00 6.53 -10.93
CA ASN A 177 -10.98 6.51 -11.96
C ASN A 177 -9.61 6.69 -11.27
N ALA A 178 -8.56 6.10 -11.80
CA ALA A 178 -7.25 6.18 -11.17
C ALA A 178 -6.11 6.28 -12.21
N LEU A 179 -5.27 7.31 -12.07
CA LEU A 179 -4.07 7.49 -12.89
C LEU A 179 -2.83 7.11 -12.09
N ALA A 180 -2.22 5.96 -12.41
CA ALA A 180 -0.86 5.68 -11.97
C ALA A 180 0.08 6.58 -12.74
N LEU A 181 0.66 7.60 -12.09
CA LEU A 181 1.54 8.58 -12.70
C LEU A 181 3.00 8.29 -12.36
N ALA A 182 3.84 8.21 -13.39
CA ALA A 182 5.29 8.20 -13.23
C ALA A 182 5.83 9.64 -13.32
N TYR A 183 6.87 9.91 -12.54
CA TYR A 183 7.53 11.20 -12.54
C TYR A 183 9.05 11.10 -12.69
N PHE A 184 9.60 9.87 -12.64
CA PHE A 184 11.01 9.57 -12.98
C PHE A 184 11.17 8.06 -13.25
N GLY A 185 12.36 7.67 -13.78
CA GLY A 185 12.80 6.27 -13.91
C GLY A 185 12.16 5.49 -15.05
N LEU A 186 11.38 6.12 -15.93
CA LEU A 186 10.85 5.54 -17.17
C LEU A 186 11.31 6.33 -18.39
N GLU A 187 11.15 5.73 -19.57
CA GLU A 187 11.46 6.38 -20.84
C GLU A 187 10.69 7.69 -20.99
N GLY A 188 11.39 8.73 -21.42
CA GLY A 188 10.84 10.10 -21.55
C GLY A 188 10.81 10.91 -20.24
N LEU A 189 11.20 10.32 -19.10
CA LEU A 189 11.26 10.99 -17.81
C LEU A 189 12.71 11.10 -17.29
N PRO A 190 12.96 11.97 -16.28
CA PRO A 190 14.25 12.00 -15.60
C PRO A 190 14.66 10.61 -15.12
N PRO A 191 15.92 10.18 -15.30
CA PRO A 191 16.35 8.84 -14.90
C PRO A 191 16.51 8.69 -13.39
N GLU A 192 16.70 9.77 -12.65
CA GLU A 192 16.95 9.81 -11.21
C GLU A 192 15.94 10.73 -10.52
N LEU A 193 15.68 10.48 -9.24
CA LEU A 193 14.80 11.31 -8.42
C LEU A 193 15.56 12.57 -7.93
N VAL A 194 15.90 13.46 -8.84
CA VAL A 194 16.61 14.72 -8.54
C VAL A 194 15.98 15.85 -9.36
N ASN A 195 15.57 16.92 -8.68
CA ASN A 195 14.97 18.11 -9.30
C ASN A 195 13.78 17.77 -10.21
N ILE A 196 12.92 16.87 -9.76
CA ILE A 196 11.70 16.51 -10.49
C ILE A 196 10.74 17.70 -10.49
N PRO A 197 10.21 18.11 -11.66
CA PRO A 197 9.23 19.20 -11.72
C PRO A 197 7.91 18.81 -11.03
N VAL A 198 7.45 19.62 -10.09
CA VAL A 198 6.13 19.46 -9.47
C VAL A 198 5.02 19.63 -10.53
N GLU A 199 5.30 20.37 -11.58
CA GLU A 199 4.46 20.58 -12.76
C GLU A 199 4.09 19.30 -13.49
N THR A 200 4.83 18.20 -13.31
CA THR A 200 4.46 16.86 -13.83
C THR A 200 3.06 16.46 -13.35
N VAL A 201 2.72 16.77 -12.09
CA VAL A 201 1.36 16.53 -11.57
C VAL A 201 0.36 17.52 -12.17
N GLY A 202 0.75 18.78 -12.39
CA GLY A 202 -0.07 19.78 -13.08
C GLY A 202 -0.48 19.33 -14.50
N LYS A 203 0.48 18.83 -15.29
CA LYS A 203 0.22 18.28 -16.63
C LYS A 203 -0.70 17.07 -16.59
N ALA A 204 -0.56 16.22 -15.58
CA ALA A 204 -1.49 15.09 -15.39
C ALA A 204 -2.91 15.58 -15.06
N ILE A 205 -3.08 16.67 -14.31
CA ILE A 205 -4.38 17.30 -14.05
C ILE A 205 -4.98 17.83 -15.35
N GLU A 206 -4.19 18.54 -16.17
CA GLU A 206 -4.62 19.06 -17.46
C GLU A 206 -5.05 17.92 -18.40
N TRP A 207 -4.27 16.84 -18.49
CA TRP A 207 -4.64 15.67 -19.28
C TRP A 207 -5.94 15.01 -18.80
N LEU A 208 -6.12 14.88 -17.47
CA LEU A 208 -7.35 14.32 -16.89
C LEU A 208 -8.60 15.18 -17.18
N GLN A 209 -8.48 16.50 -17.31
CA GLN A 209 -9.60 17.38 -17.65
C GLN A 209 -10.21 17.07 -19.02
N ASP A 210 -9.40 16.55 -19.94
CA ASP A 210 -9.83 16.23 -21.31
C ASP A 210 -10.43 14.80 -21.41
N GLN A 211 -10.44 14.01 -20.32
CA GLN A 211 -10.97 12.65 -20.33
C GLN A 211 -12.48 12.65 -20.07
N PRO A 212 -13.29 11.96 -20.91
CA PRO A 212 -14.76 12.05 -20.87
C PRO A 212 -15.41 11.48 -19.60
N ASP A 213 -14.72 10.52 -18.94
CA ASP A 213 -15.26 9.83 -17.74
C ASP A 213 -14.73 10.43 -16.43
N VAL A 214 -13.97 11.54 -16.47
CA VAL A 214 -13.33 12.16 -15.33
C VAL A 214 -14.17 13.28 -14.72
N ASP A 215 -14.53 13.14 -13.45
CA ASP A 215 -15.01 14.27 -12.64
C ASP A 215 -13.84 15.03 -12.04
N ILE A 216 -13.35 16.03 -12.76
CA ILE A 216 -12.22 16.85 -12.32
C ILE A 216 -12.52 17.70 -11.08
N THR A 217 -13.80 17.91 -10.75
CA THR A 217 -14.20 18.64 -9.56
C THR A 217 -14.03 17.83 -8.28
N ASN A 218 -13.88 16.50 -8.43
CA ASN A 218 -13.67 15.52 -7.38
C ASN A 218 -12.34 14.76 -7.60
N LEU A 219 -11.23 15.53 -7.68
CA LEU A 219 -9.89 14.99 -7.88
C LEU A 219 -9.18 14.77 -6.55
N GLY A 220 -8.73 13.53 -6.31
CA GLY A 220 -7.87 13.15 -5.19
C GLY A 220 -6.45 12.84 -5.64
N ILE A 221 -5.55 12.78 -4.66
CA ILE A 221 -4.18 12.30 -4.87
C ILE A 221 -3.76 11.38 -3.73
N VAL A 222 -3.08 10.30 -4.07
CA VAL A 222 -2.45 9.42 -3.08
C VAL A 222 -0.99 9.18 -3.44
N GLY A 223 -0.13 9.19 -2.43
CA GLY A 223 1.29 8.89 -2.62
C GLY A 223 1.89 8.13 -1.45
N THR A 224 2.96 7.39 -1.71
CA THR A 224 3.67 6.60 -0.70
C THR A 224 5.11 7.07 -0.61
N SER A 225 5.64 7.28 0.61
CA SER A 225 7.04 7.64 0.83
C SER A 225 7.40 8.95 0.09
N LYS A 226 8.37 8.95 -0.82
CA LYS A 226 8.65 10.10 -1.69
C LYS A 226 7.44 10.55 -2.52
N GLY A 227 6.57 9.63 -2.92
CA GLY A 227 5.29 9.99 -3.53
C GLY A 227 4.31 10.65 -2.56
N GLY A 228 4.35 10.30 -1.27
CA GLY A 228 3.60 10.98 -0.22
C GLY A 228 4.09 12.42 0.03
N GLU A 229 5.41 12.64 -0.03
CA GLU A 229 6.03 13.97 -0.04
C GLU A 229 5.55 14.78 -1.25
N LEU A 230 5.59 14.18 -2.46
CA LEU A 230 5.12 14.82 -3.70
C LEU A 230 3.61 15.08 -3.68
N ALA A 231 2.80 14.18 -3.11
CA ALA A 231 1.35 14.37 -3.02
C ALA A 231 0.98 15.60 -2.18
N LEU A 232 1.60 15.76 -1.00
CA LEU A 232 1.43 16.94 -0.15
C LEU A 232 1.91 18.21 -0.85
N LEU A 233 3.08 18.14 -1.47
CA LEU A 233 3.67 19.26 -2.21
C LEU A 233 2.77 19.67 -3.38
N SER A 234 2.34 18.73 -4.22
CA SER A 234 1.47 19.01 -5.36
C SER A 234 0.14 19.63 -4.96
N ALA A 235 -0.48 19.11 -3.90
CA ALA A 235 -1.75 19.67 -3.42
C ALA A 235 -1.61 21.09 -2.86
N SER A 236 -0.42 21.47 -2.39
CA SER A 236 -0.17 22.87 -1.97
C SER A 236 -0.03 23.84 -3.15
N TYR A 237 0.31 23.35 -4.34
CA TYR A 237 0.43 24.15 -5.57
C TYR A 237 -0.81 24.09 -6.46
N PHE A 238 -1.51 22.94 -6.50
CA PHE A 238 -2.63 22.71 -7.42
C PHE A 238 -3.97 22.62 -6.67
N PRO A 239 -4.75 23.70 -6.58
CA PRO A 239 -6.03 23.73 -5.84
C PRO A 239 -7.14 22.86 -6.49
N ALA A 240 -6.89 22.31 -7.68
CA ALA A 240 -7.75 21.30 -8.29
C ALA A 240 -7.80 20.00 -7.46
N ILE A 241 -6.73 19.69 -6.71
CA ILE A 241 -6.68 18.53 -5.81
C ILE A 241 -7.54 18.81 -4.59
N LYS A 242 -8.61 18.01 -4.40
CA LYS A 242 -9.64 18.20 -3.36
C LYS A 242 -9.44 17.31 -2.12
N ALA A 243 -8.65 16.24 -2.21
CA ALA A 243 -8.36 15.37 -1.08
C ALA A 243 -6.97 14.73 -1.25
N VAL A 244 -6.21 14.64 -0.16
CA VAL A 244 -4.85 14.08 -0.16
C VAL A 244 -4.75 12.95 0.84
N ALA A 245 -4.31 11.78 0.38
CA ALA A 245 -3.90 10.67 1.25
C ALA A 245 -2.40 10.41 1.07
N ALA A 246 -1.65 10.35 2.17
CA ALA A 246 -0.22 10.15 2.09
C ALA A 246 0.24 9.05 3.06
N PHE A 247 0.82 7.98 2.48
CA PHE A 247 1.35 6.84 3.20
C PHE A 247 2.82 7.05 3.52
N VAL A 248 3.19 6.84 4.77
CA VAL A 248 4.55 7.05 5.31
C VAL A 248 5.17 8.35 4.78
N PRO A 249 4.47 9.51 4.95
CA PRO A 249 4.80 10.75 4.26
C PRO A 249 5.93 11.52 4.91
N SER A 250 6.37 12.56 4.18
CA SER A 250 7.15 13.67 4.76
C SER A 250 6.50 15.01 4.43
N GLY A 251 6.40 15.89 5.44
CA GLY A 251 6.08 17.31 5.27
C GLY A 251 7.30 18.20 5.08
N VAL A 252 8.47 17.58 4.87
CA VAL A 252 9.75 18.24 4.65
C VAL A 252 10.33 17.69 3.36
N VAL A 253 10.81 18.57 2.49
CA VAL A 253 11.54 18.17 1.29
C VAL A 253 12.91 17.64 1.68
N PHE A 254 13.24 16.44 1.25
CA PHE A 254 14.53 15.81 1.45
C PHE A 254 15.33 15.73 0.15
N PRO A 255 16.63 15.39 0.22
CA PRO A 255 17.44 15.21 -0.97
C PRO A 255 16.82 14.22 -1.94
N GLY A 256 17.08 14.45 -3.20
CA GLY A 256 16.84 13.50 -4.26
C GLY A 256 17.72 12.26 -4.11
N LEU A 257 17.36 11.21 -4.84
CA LEU A 257 18.11 9.95 -4.91
C LEU A 257 18.74 9.83 -6.29
N GLY A 258 20.02 10.10 -6.36
CA GLY A 258 20.79 10.09 -7.59
C GLY A 258 22.27 10.25 -7.33
N ARG A 259 23.05 10.35 -8.40
CA ARG A 259 24.54 10.45 -8.36
C ARG A 259 25.02 11.78 -7.80
N THR A 260 24.18 12.81 -7.87
CA THR A 260 24.50 14.16 -7.37
C THR A 260 23.54 14.53 -6.26
N THR A 261 24.05 15.16 -5.20
CA THR A 261 23.21 15.71 -4.14
C THR A 261 22.45 16.93 -4.68
N GLY A 262 21.12 16.92 -4.55
CA GLY A 262 20.23 17.98 -4.97
C GLY A 262 18.86 17.80 -4.34
N SER A 263 17.95 18.75 -4.56
CA SER A 263 16.56 18.60 -4.13
C SER A 263 15.87 17.45 -4.86
N SER A 264 14.92 16.78 -4.22
CA SER A 264 14.02 15.87 -4.95
C SER A 264 13.17 16.62 -5.97
N TRP A 265 12.76 17.85 -5.66
CA TRP A 265 11.74 18.60 -6.39
C TRP A 265 12.20 19.97 -6.84
N GLN A 266 11.62 20.45 -7.92
CA GLN A 266 11.75 21.81 -8.41
C GLN A 266 10.40 22.38 -8.83
N VAL A 267 10.29 23.71 -8.81
CA VAL A 267 9.14 24.47 -9.31
C VAL A 267 9.64 25.55 -10.25
N ASN A 268 9.07 25.66 -11.44
CA ASN A 268 9.50 26.60 -12.50
C ASN A 268 11.00 26.55 -12.78
N GLY A 269 11.58 25.33 -12.80
CA GLY A 269 12.99 25.09 -13.03
C GLY A 269 13.92 25.43 -11.85
N ASN A 270 13.38 25.87 -10.72
CA ASN A 270 14.15 26.19 -9.53
C ASN A 270 14.06 25.07 -8.50
N PRO A 271 15.20 24.44 -8.11
CA PRO A 271 15.19 23.44 -7.04
C PRO A 271 14.63 24.00 -5.74
N LEU A 272 13.76 23.23 -5.10
CA LEU A 272 13.23 23.61 -3.79
C LEU A 272 14.29 23.44 -2.70
N PRO A 273 14.27 24.27 -1.63
CA PRO A 273 15.05 24.02 -0.43
C PRO A 273 14.79 22.61 0.10
N PHE A 274 15.80 21.94 0.62
CA PHE A 274 15.69 20.59 1.14
C PHE A 274 16.53 20.41 2.41
N ALA A 275 16.02 19.58 3.31
CA ALA A 275 16.68 19.30 4.58
C ALA A 275 17.84 18.32 4.37
N TYR A 276 19.06 18.78 4.59
CA TYR A 276 20.28 17.99 4.46
C TYR A 276 21.38 18.63 5.30
N GLY A 277 22.30 17.82 5.83
CA GLY A 277 23.44 18.35 6.59
C GLY A 277 24.26 17.26 7.27
N ASN A 278 25.13 17.72 8.15
CA ASN A 278 25.92 16.82 8.98
C ASN A 278 25.03 16.08 9.98
N VAL A 279 25.34 14.83 10.22
CA VAL A 279 24.69 14.02 11.27
C VAL A 279 25.62 13.85 12.48
N PRO A 280 25.06 13.69 13.69
CA PRO A 280 25.86 13.44 14.88
C PRO A 280 26.77 12.20 14.75
N ASN A 281 27.91 12.22 15.47
CA ASN A 281 28.89 11.15 15.41
C ASN A 281 28.33 9.79 15.86
N ASP A 282 27.41 9.77 16.80
CA ASP A 282 26.71 8.56 17.27
C ASP A 282 25.81 7.95 16.19
N VAL A 283 25.10 8.75 15.42
CA VAL A 283 24.30 8.29 14.27
C VAL A 283 25.21 7.74 13.18
N THR A 284 26.30 8.46 12.88
CA THR A 284 27.31 7.98 11.93
C THR A 284 27.92 6.65 12.38
N ALA A 285 28.25 6.52 13.66
CA ALA A 285 28.81 5.29 14.23
C ALA A 285 27.84 4.10 14.14
N GLN A 286 26.53 4.31 14.36
CA GLN A 286 25.51 3.27 14.19
C GLN A 286 25.44 2.79 12.74
N ILE A 287 25.47 3.70 11.76
CA ILE A 287 25.48 3.34 10.33
C ILE A 287 26.74 2.54 9.99
N GLN A 288 27.91 2.97 10.46
CA GLN A 288 29.16 2.25 10.23
C GLN A 288 29.16 0.85 10.86
N LEU A 289 28.63 0.71 12.07
CA LEU A 289 28.50 -0.57 12.75
C LEU A 289 27.58 -1.52 11.96
N ALA A 290 26.42 -1.05 11.50
CA ALA A 290 25.51 -1.83 10.68
C ALA A 290 26.18 -2.29 9.37
N LYS A 291 26.94 -1.41 8.70
CA LYS A 291 27.73 -1.78 7.51
C LYS A 291 28.75 -2.88 7.81
N GLN A 292 29.50 -2.76 8.90
CA GLN A 292 30.51 -3.74 9.32
C GLN A 292 29.89 -5.10 9.63
N GLN A 293 28.69 -5.11 10.21
CA GLN A 293 27.97 -6.32 10.58
C GLN A 293 27.16 -6.91 9.43
N GLY A 294 27.05 -6.22 8.28
CA GLY A 294 26.18 -6.62 7.17
C GLY A 294 24.68 -6.63 7.52
N THR A 295 24.29 -5.84 8.54
CA THR A 295 22.89 -5.73 8.95
C THR A 295 22.20 -4.56 8.25
N PRO A 296 20.85 -4.59 8.12
CA PRO A 296 20.11 -3.49 7.51
C PRO A 296 20.32 -2.16 8.25
N ILE A 297 20.52 -1.09 7.48
CA ILE A 297 20.81 0.26 7.99
C ILE A 297 19.52 1.01 8.18
N SER A 298 19.29 1.55 9.38
CA SER A 298 18.25 2.53 9.65
C SER A 298 18.74 3.94 9.30
N TRP A 299 17.93 4.67 8.51
CA TRP A 299 18.17 6.08 8.20
C TRP A 299 17.26 7.02 9.01
N ARG A 300 16.38 6.47 9.87
CA ARG A 300 15.41 7.23 10.67
C ARG A 300 16.02 8.43 11.40
N ASP A 301 17.11 8.20 12.14
CA ASP A 301 17.73 9.26 12.94
C ASP A 301 18.47 10.28 12.07
N THR A 302 19.04 9.85 10.95
CA THR A 302 19.63 10.76 9.96
C THR A 302 18.61 11.74 9.41
N TYR A 303 17.47 11.25 8.92
CA TYR A 303 16.39 12.09 8.40
C TYR A 303 15.78 12.99 9.47
N ARG A 304 15.61 12.47 10.69
CA ARG A 304 15.14 13.25 11.83
C ARG A 304 16.08 14.39 12.16
N HIS A 305 17.37 14.13 12.11
CA HIS A 305 18.40 15.14 12.39
C HIS A 305 18.43 16.21 11.29
N TRP A 306 18.38 15.82 10.02
CA TRP A 306 18.35 16.78 8.90
C TRP A 306 17.13 17.69 8.97
N ALA A 307 15.97 17.16 9.34
CA ALA A 307 14.74 17.96 9.42
C ALA A 307 14.61 18.77 10.74
N ALA A 308 15.40 18.45 11.77
CA ALA A 308 15.32 19.15 13.04
C ALA A 308 15.82 20.61 12.88
N GLY A 309 14.94 21.58 13.08
CA GLY A 309 15.27 23.01 12.95
C GLY A 309 15.28 23.56 11.52
N GLU A 310 15.15 22.70 10.49
CA GLU A 310 15.06 23.15 9.10
C GLU A 310 13.60 23.51 8.77
N THR A 311 13.34 24.80 8.56
CA THR A 311 11.99 25.32 8.25
C THR A 311 11.86 25.75 6.79
N SER A 312 12.96 26.04 6.09
CA SER A 312 12.90 26.46 4.69
C SER A 312 12.52 25.31 3.75
N ALA A 313 12.80 24.05 4.17
CA ALA A 313 12.44 22.84 3.45
C ALA A 313 11.03 22.31 3.77
N GLU A 314 10.28 22.96 4.67
CA GLU A 314 8.91 22.55 4.98
C GLU A 314 7.96 22.80 3.82
N ILE A 315 7.17 21.78 3.47
CA ILE A 315 6.09 21.89 2.49
C ILE A 315 5.01 22.82 3.06
N PRO A 316 4.52 23.81 2.28
CA PRO A 316 3.46 24.75 2.75
C PRO A 316 2.08 24.09 2.75
N VAL A 317 1.92 23.02 3.57
CA VAL A 317 0.70 22.19 3.63
C VAL A 317 -0.56 22.97 4.00
N GLU A 318 -0.42 24.12 4.66
CA GLU A 318 -1.54 25.03 4.97
C GLU A 318 -2.18 25.66 3.73
N GLN A 319 -1.51 25.59 2.57
CA GLN A 319 -2.05 26.06 1.29
C GLN A 319 -2.95 25.00 0.60
N ILE A 320 -2.95 23.75 1.05
CA ILE A 320 -3.80 22.69 0.51
C ILE A 320 -5.27 23.09 0.67
N ARG A 321 -6.07 22.92 -0.39
CA ARG A 321 -7.49 23.33 -0.44
C ARG A 321 -8.45 22.16 -0.25
N GLY A 322 -8.13 21.25 0.67
CA GLY A 322 -8.94 20.09 0.97
C GLY A 322 -8.46 19.30 2.18
N PRO A 323 -9.19 18.26 2.58
CA PRO A 323 -8.83 17.38 3.68
C PRO A 323 -7.56 16.56 3.38
N ILE A 324 -6.86 16.20 4.46
CA ILE A 324 -5.59 15.52 4.43
C ILE A 324 -5.63 14.30 5.35
N LEU A 325 -5.27 13.13 4.82
CA LEU A 325 -5.07 11.89 5.56
C LEU A 325 -3.60 11.49 5.52
N LEU A 326 -2.98 11.35 6.69
CA LEU A 326 -1.61 10.89 6.84
C LEU A 326 -1.60 9.53 7.54
N LEU A 327 -0.91 8.56 6.96
CA LEU A 327 -0.86 7.17 7.45
C LEU A 327 0.61 6.78 7.64
N SER A 328 1.03 6.45 8.86
CA SER A 328 2.44 6.18 9.16
C SER A 328 2.64 4.94 10.01
N GLY A 329 3.86 4.36 9.94
CA GLY A 329 4.34 3.34 10.85
C GLY A 329 5.18 3.94 11.96
N GLY A 330 4.95 3.54 13.22
CA GLY A 330 5.72 4.01 14.37
C GLY A 330 7.12 3.42 14.45
N ASP A 331 7.32 2.19 13.94
CA ASP A 331 8.65 1.55 13.79
C ASP A 331 9.19 1.69 12.35
N ASP A 332 8.85 2.78 11.66
CA ASP A 332 9.47 3.09 10.36
C ASP A 332 10.96 3.39 10.57
N ARG A 333 11.83 2.53 10.00
CA ARG A 333 13.29 2.63 10.14
C ARG A 333 13.97 3.20 8.90
N LEU A 334 13.20 3.44 7.83
CA LEU A 334 13.74 4.11 6.66
C LEU A 334 13.81 5.62 6.89
N TRP A 335 12.73 6.23 7.33
CA TRP A 335 12.68 7.61 7.82
C TRP A 335 11.60 7.78 8.92
N PRO A 336 11.59 8.87 9.70
CA PRO A 336 10.66 9.03 10.84
C PRO A 336 9.27 9.49 10.37
N ALA A 337 8.53 8.65 9.60
CA ALA A 337 7.26 9.05 8.98
C ALA A 337 6.20 9.49 9.99
N ASP A 338 6.14 8.88 11.16
CA ASP A 338 5.27 9.25 12.28
C ASP A 338 5.54 10.69 12.75
N TRP A 339 6.78 11.00 13.05
CA TRP A 339 7.19 12.33 13.50
C TRP A 339 7.06 13.38 12.40
N LEU A 340 7.36 13.03 11.14
CA LEU A 340 7.19 13.91 9.99
C LEU A 340 5.71 14.24 9.74
N ALA A 341 4.81 13.27 9.90
CA ALA A 341 3.37 13.48 9.82
C ALA A 341 2.86 14.36 10.97
N GLU A 342 3.37 14.18 12.19
CA GLU A 342 3.03 15.06 13.32
C GLU A 342 3.43 16.51 13.06
N ARG A 343 4.57 16.75 12.40
CA ARG A 343 4.97 18.11 11.98
C ARG A 343 3.98 18.72 10.99
N VAL A 344 3.48 17.95 10.04
CA VAL A 344 2.40 18.38 9.12
C VAL A 344 1.17 18.81 9.93
N ILE A 345 0.69 17.97 10.85
CA ILE A 345 -0.47 18.30 11.69
C ILE A 345 -0.21 19.55 12.54
N ALA A 346 0.97 19.68 13.13
CA ALA A 346 1.34 20.85 13.92
C ALA A 346 1.33 22.15 13.08
N ARG A 347 1.87 22.09 11.84
CA ARG A 347 1.86 23.22 10.91
C ARG A 347 0.44 23.60 10.50
N LEU A 348 -0.40 22.63 10.15
CA LEU A 348 -1.81 22.87 9.81
C LEU A 348 -2.58 23.53 10.96
N LYS A 349 -2.38 23.05 12.19
CA LYS A 349 -2.97 23.68 13.40
C LYS A 349 -2.48 25.10 13.61
N LYS A 350 -1.17 25.34 13.49
CA LYS A 350 -0.56 26.67 13.62
C LYS A 350 -1.17 27.69 12.65
N HIS A 351 -1.46 27.25 11.42
CA HIS A 351 -2.02 28.09 10.37
C HIS A 351 -3.55 28.04 10.29
N GLN A 352 -4.23 27.42 11.27
CA GLN A 352 -5.69 27.33 11.34
C GLN A 352 -6.31 26.77 10.05
N HIS A 353 -5.70 25.70 9.51
CA HIS A 353 -6.17 25.06 8.29
C HIS A 353 -7.66 24.70 8.40
N PRO A 354 -8.52 25.14 7.44
CA PRO A 354 -9.97 25.04 7.60
C PRO A 354 -10.56 23.65 7.29
N PHE A 355 -9.75 22.75 6.74
CA PHE A 355 -10.21 21.42 6.35
C PHE A 355 -9.77 20.35 7.36
N GLU A 356 -10.44 19.20 7.32
CA GLU A 356 -10.09 18.06 8.14
C GLU A 356 -8.65 17.58 7.84
N ALA A 357 -7.87 17.36 8.89
CA ALA A 357 -6.55 16.80 8.79
C ALA A 357 -6.38 15.70 9.85
N VAL A 358 -6.14 14.48 9.40
CA VAL A 358 -6.06 13.29 10.25
C VAL A 358 -4.70 12.61 10.06
N HIS A 359 -4.06 12.26 11.17
CA HIS A 359 -2.88 11.39 11.20
C HIS A 359 -3.21 10.12 11.97
N ILE A 360 -3.02 8.96 11.34
CA ILE A 360 -3.14 7.65 11.95
C ILE A 360 -1.77 6.99 11.93
N CYS A 361 -1.23 6.73 13.11
CA CYS A 361 0.02 6.01 13.28
C CYS A 361 -0.25 4.57 13.73
N TYR A 362 0.38 3.59 13.07
CA TYR A 362 0.37 2.17 13.42
C TYR A 362 1.66 1.85 14.18
N PRO A 363 1.65 1.73 15.53
CA PRO A 363 2.87 1.80 16.35
C PRO A 363 3.96 0.78 15.97
N ASP A 364 3.58 -0.48 15.71
CA ASP A 364 4.51 -1.58 15.43
C ASP A 364 4.72 -1.84 13.92
N ALA A 365 4.17 -0.99 13.06
CA ALA A 365 4.37 -1.08 11.62
C ALA A 365 5.58 -0.24 11.18
N GLY A 366 6.23 -0.68 10.10
CA GLY A 366 7.38 -0.01 9.50
C GLY A 366 7.00 0.83 8.28
N HIS A 367 7.98 0.98 7.36
CA HIS A 367 7.82 1.76 6.12
C HIS A 367 6.91 1.09 5.08
N SER A 368 6.70 -0.23 5.17
CA SER A 368 6.01 -1.02 4.14
C SER A 368 4.48 -1.01 4.32
N ILE A 369 3.87 0.18 4.46
CA ILE A 369 2.41 0.35 4.48
C ILE A 369 1.96 0.68 3.05
N GLY A 370 1.12 -0.17 2.46
CA GLY A 370 0.66 0.00 1.08
C GLY A 370 -0.55 -0.90 0.77
N VAL A 371 -0.58 -1.50 -0.44
CA VAL A 371 -1.67 -2.40 -0.85
C VAL A 371 -1.69 -3.65 0.03
N PRO A 372 -2.86 -4.01 0.62
CA PRO A 372 -2.98 -5.18 1.48
C PRO A 372 -2.88 -6.51 0.71
N GLY A 373 -2.74 -7.60 1.46
CA GLY A 373 -2.78 -8.96 0.92
C GLY A 373 -1.48 -9.47 0.30
N MET A 374 -0.42 -8.67 0.30
CA MET A 374 0.93 -9.09 -0.11
C MET A 374 1.74 -9.63 1.08
N PRO A 375 2.79 -10.44 0.84
CA PRO A 375 3.72 -10.82 1.90
C PRO A 375 4.40 -9.62 2.55
N THR A 376 4.47 -9.62 3.89
CA THR A 376 5.03 -8.53 4.70
C THR A 376 6.28 -8.92 5.47
N SER A 377 6.81 -10.11 5.23
CA SER A 377 8.02 -10.62 5.91
C SER A 377 9.31 -9.91 5.52
N ARG A 378 9.31 -9.13 4.42
CA ARG A 378 10.46 -8.37 3.98
C ARG A 378 10.58 -7.08 4.80
N SER A 379 11.45 -7.07 5.80
CA SER A 379 11.73 -5.92 6.68
C SER A 379 12.90 -5.05 6.19
N ALA A 380 13.50 -5.39 5.06
CA ALA A 380 14.63 -4.66 4.48
C ALA A 380 14.62 -4.74 2.95
N VAL A 381 15.26 -3.77 2.32
CA VAL A 381 15.39 -3.65 0.85
C VAL A 381 16.81 -3.22 0.49
N SER A 382 17.33 -3.73 -0.63
CA SER A 382 18.62 -3.28 -1.16
C SER A 382 18.49 -1.86 -1.72
N SER A 383 19.45 -1.00 -1.39
CA SER A 383 19.56 0.33 -2.00
C SER A 383 19.94 0.21 -3.47
N PHE A 384 19.37 1.07 -4.32
CA PHE A 384 19.64 1.06 -5.75
C PHE A 384 21.06 1.50 -6.11
N ASP A 385 21.70 2.36 -5.28
CA ASP A 385 22.93 3.06 -5.64
C ASP A 385 24.23 2.39 -5.18
N ASN A 386 24.20 1.59 -4.11
CA ASN A 386 25.44 1.15 -3.46
C ASN A 386 25.39 -0.24 -2.83
N GLY A 387 24.34 -1.03 -3.10
CA GLY A 387 24.19 -2.40 -2.60
C GLY A 387 23.99 -2.50 -1.08
N MET A 388 23.80 -1.38 -0.39
CA MET A 388 23.47 -1.39 1.04
C MET A 388 22.07 -1.96 1.26
N THR A 389 21.85 -2.65 2.36
CA THR A 389 20.53 -3.09 2.79
C THR A 389 19.94 -2.05 3.74
N LEU A 390 18.76 -1.54 3.41
CA LEU A 390 18.05 -0.53 4.19
C LEU A 390 16.98 -1.19 5.06
N ALA A 391 16.90 -0.83 6.32
CA ALA A 391 15.86 -1.30 7.23
C ALA A 391 14.54 -0.57 6.94
N LEU A 392 13.46 -1.34 6.77
CA LEU A 392 12.10 -0.80 6.63
C LEU A 392 11.35 -0.77 7.96
N GLY A 393 11.77 -1.59 8.93
CA GLY A 393 11.13 -1.69 10.23
C GLY A 393 9.81 -2.46 10.21
N GLY A 394 9.17 -2.46 11.36
CA GLY A 394 7.93 -3.16 11.63
C GLY A 394 8.07 -4.68 11.73
N THR A 395 7.07 -5.30 12.35
CA THR A 395 6.94 -6.76 12.32
C THR A 395 6.05 -7.19 11.14
N PRO A 396 6.22 -8.40 10.57
CA PRO A 396 5.38 -8.87 9.48
C PRO A 396 3.88 -8.78 9.77
N LYS A 397 3.47 -9.19 10.98
CA LYS A 397 2.06 -9.13 11.43
C LYS A 397 1.55 -7.69 11.52
N ALA A 398 2.33 -6.79 12.12
CA ALA A 398 1.94 -5.38 12.27
C ALA A 398 1.88 -4.67 10.91
N ASN A 399 2.83 -4.96 10.01
CA ASN A 399 2.81 -4.43 8.65
C ASN A 399 1.57 -4.90 7.87
N ALA A 400 1.18 -6.19 8.00
CA ALA A 400 -0.02 -6.72 7.35
C ALA A 400 -1.30 -6.06 7.88
N ALA A 401 -1.42 -5.94 9.21
CA ALA A 401 -2.55 -5.25 9.83
C ALA A 401 -2.63 -3.77 9.41
N ALA A 402 -1.47 -3.07 9.41
CA ALA A 402 -1.39 -1.68 9.00
C ALA A 402 -1.76 -1.48 7.52
N GLN A 403 -1.28 -2.36 6.61
CA GLN A 403 -1.67 -2.33 5.20
C GLN A 403 -3.18 -2.44 5.03
N TYR A 404 -3.81 -3.40 5.70
CA TYR A 404 -5.26 -3.60 5.62
C TYR A 404 -6.03 -2.41 6.19
N LEU A 405 -5.70 -1.97 7.39
CA LEU A 405 -6.39 -0.86 8.05
C LEU A 405 -6.19 0.47 7.31
N ALA A 406 -4.95 0.80 6.92
CA ALA A 406 -4.64 2.04 6.22
C ALA A 406 -5.31 2.12 4.84
N TRP A 407 -5.38 1.00 4.11
CA TRP A 407 -6.08 0.92 2.83
C TRP A 407 -7.56 1.25 2.98
N HIS A 408 -8.24 0.65 3.96
CA HIS A 408 -9.66 0.90 4.20
C HIS A 408 -9.93 2.30 4.77
N GLU A 409 -9.01 2.86 5.58
CA GLU A 409 -9.10 4.26 6.00
C GLU A 409 -8.99 5.21 4.81
N MET A 410 -8.07 4.96 3.88
CA MET A 410 -7.95 5.75 2.65
C MET A 410 -9.23 5.66 1.80
N LEU A 411 -9.80 4.46 1.61
CA LEU A 411 -11.06 4.32 0.86
C LEU A 411 -12.20 5.09 1.53
N ARG A 412 -12.39 4.96 2.86
CA ARG A 412 -13.39 5.73 3.62
C ARG A 412 -13.18 7.23 3.50
N PHE A 413 -11.92 7.67 3.56
CA PHE A 413 -11.56 9.07 3.42
C PHE A 413 -11.94 9.63 2.04
N PHE A 414 -11.59 8.95 0.96
CA PHE A 414 -11.95 9.37 -0.38
C PHE A 414 -13.46 9.27 -0.63
N ASP A 415 -14.13 8.23 -0.15
CA ASP A 415 -15.60 8.12 -0.20
C ASP A 415 -16.30 9.32 0.46
N LYS A 416 -15.80 9.75 1.62
CA LYS A 416 -16.35 10.88 2.37
C LYS A 416 -16.16 12.21 1.64
N HIS A 417 -14.98 12.41 1.03
CA HIS A 417 -14.56 13.74 0.59
C HIS A 417 -14.64 13.96 -0.92
N LEU A 418 -14.68 12.91 -1.73
CA LEU A 418 -14.80 12.99 -3.18
C LEU A 418 -16.18 12.60 -3.70
N GLY A 419 -17.10 12.21 -2.80
CA GLY A 419 -18.50 11.98 -3.17
C GLY A 419 -18.69 10.83 -4.16
N GLN A 420 -18.32 9.61 -3.80
CA GLN A 420 -18.89 8.46 -4.50
C GLN A 420 -20.40 8.47 -4.29
N ASN A 421 -21.16 8.59 -5.37
CA ASN A 421 -22.63 8.56 -5.33
C ASN A 421 -23.08 7.34 -4.50
N SER A 422 -23.79 7.61 -3.41
CA SER A 422 -24.38 6.64 -2.48
C SER A 422 -25.37 5.65 -3.14
N LYS A 423 -25.59 5.74 -4.46
CA LYS A 423 -26.48 4.87 -5.22
C LYS A 423 -25.99 3.43 -5.36
N ASN A 424 -24.68 3.19 -5.40
CA ASN A 424 -24.17 1.82 -5.56
C ASN A 424 -24.08 1.03 -4.25
N ARG A 425 -24.14 1.68 -3.07
CA ARG A 425 -24.12 1.00 -1.76
C ARG A 425 -25.46 0.44 -1.31
N MET A 426 -26.59 0.95 -1.82
CA MET A 426 -27.92 0.44 -1.46
C MET A 426 -28.27 -0.89 -2.13
N ASP A 427 -27.69 -1.20 -3.29
CA ASP A 427 -28.01 -2.43 -4.02
C ASP A 427 -27.29 -3.68 -3.48
N GLU A 428 -26.15 -3.54 -2.80
CA GLU A 428 -25.45 -4.67 -2.16
C GLU A 428 -25.97 -4.98 -0.74
N GLN A 429 -26.49 -3.99 -0.01
CA GLN A 429 -27.10 -4.23 1.31
C GLN A 429 -28.60 -4.61 1.23
N GLY A 430 -29.26 -4.33 0.11
CA GLY A 430 -30.67 -4.67 -0.11
C GLY A 430 -30.96 -6.12 -0.50
N LYS A 431 -29.96 -6.94 -0.77
CA LYS A 431 -30.14 -8.37 -1.15
C LYS A 431 -29.99 -9.37 0.00
N GLY A 432 -29.87 -8.90 1.20
CA GLY A 432 -29.62 -9.79 2.34
C GLY A 432 -30.42 -9.47 3.59
N VAL A 433 -31.76 -9.31 3.51
CA VAL A 433 -32.70 -9.61 4.63
C VAL A 433 -34.11 -9.48 4.11
N ASP A 434 -34.63 -10.55 3.56
CA ASP A 434 -36.06 -10.79 3.51
C ASP A 434 -36.31 -12.30 3.65
N THR A 435 -36.44 -12.79 4.87
CA THR A 435 -37.18 -14.03 5.16
C THR A 435 -37.71 -14.01 6.58
N HIS A 436 -39.04 -14.00 6.66
CA HIS A 436 -39.88 -14.52 7.70
C HIS A 436 -40.08 -13.75 9.03
N ALA A 437 -41.17 -13.01 9.05
CA ALA A 437 -42.01 -13.00 10.23
C ALA A 437 -43.49 -12.82 9.82
N THR A 438 -44.14 -13.91 9.41
CA THR A 438 -45.58 -14.05 9.52
C THR A 438 -45.83 -15.07 10.64
N GLY A 439 -46.38 -14.63 11.71
CA GLY A 439 -46.77 -15.48 12.85
C GLY A 439 -47.82 -14.81 13.70
N ASN A 440 -49.07 -15.08 13.37
CA ASN A 440 -50.31 -14.83 14.13
C ASN A 440 -50.15 -14.80 15.63
N SER A 441 -50.82 -13.85 16.26
CA SER A 441 -51.41 -14.04 17.57
C SER A 441 -52.82 -13.45 17.58
N LYS A 442 -53.79 -14.33 17.68
CA LYS A 442 -55.10 -14.06 18.32
C LYS A 442 -55.09 -14.87 19.62
N MET A 443 -55.24 -14.22 20.67
CA MET A 443 -56.10 -14.30 21.87
C MET A 443 -55.38 -13.67 23.05
#